data_6d28bea9d50bf104bdb6e8fa78c08ff4
#
_entry.id   6d28bea9d50bf104bdb6e8fa78c08ff4
#
_cell.length_a   1.000
_cell.length_b   1.000
_cell.length_c   1.000
_cell.angle_alpha   90.00
_cell.angle_beta   90.00
_cell.angle_gamma   90.00
#
_symmetry.space_group_name_H-M   'P 1'
#
loop_
_entity.id
_entity.type
_entity.pdbx_description
1 polymer ?
#
loop_
_entity_poly.entity_id
_entity_poly.type
_entity_poly.pdbx_seq_one_letter_code
_entity_poly.pdbx_strand_id
1 'polypeptide(L)'
;PDLVFEVNPKVIVFDRYVTGKAYESSFEIRNISKVAHQVRAMPPRTQYFSLSLGQYPKGQSMLAPGLSAQYNIRFIPDSLCSYEDELLIECSNGAQLVLPVLARRESTKLNSIVAFF
;
A
#
# COMPACT_ATOMS: atom_id res chain seq x y z
N PRO A 1 10.22 -17.31 -9.10
CA PRO A 1 11.00 -16.20 -9.66
C PRO A 1 11.59 -15.33 -8.56
N ASP A 2 12.76 -14.81 -8.83
CA ASP A 2 13.43 -13.93 -7.88
C ASP A 2 12.67 -12.62 -7.72
N LEU A 3 12.70 -12.09 -6.51
CA LEU A 3 12.12 -10.79 -6.25
C LEU A 3 13.09 -9.73 -6.77
N VAL A 4 12.66 -9.00 -7.78
CA VAL A 4 13.50 -8.01 -8.46
C VAL A 4 13.09 -6.58 -8.15
N PHE A 5 12.15 -6.40 -7.22
CA PHE A 5 11.69 -5.08 -6.80
C PHE A 5 11.51 -5.06 -5.30
N GLU A 6 11.49 -3.86 -4.74
CA GLU A 6 11.14 -3.66 -3.34
C GLU A 6 10.07 -2.59 -3.24
N VAL A 7 9.29 -2.67 -2.16
CA VAL A 7 8.19 -1.74 -1.90
C VAL A 7 8.47 -1.03 -0.60
N ASN A 8 8.30 0.29 -0.60
CA ASN A 8 8.54 1.11 0.58
C ASN A 8 7.37 2.08 0.76
N PRO A 9 6.71 2.06 1.92
CA PRO A 9 6.93 1.20 3.07
C PRO A 9 6.45 -0.23 2.81
N LYS A 10 6.79 -1.14 3.72
CA LYS A 10 6.42 -2.56 3.59
C LYS A 10 5.04 -2.87 4.15
N VAL A 11 4.41 -1.89 4.76
CA VAL A 11 3.04 -1.97 5.25
C VAL A 11 2.49 -0.55 5.27
N ILE A 12 1.22 -0.41 4.86
CA ILE A 12 0.52 0.87 4.92
C ILE A 12 -0.36 0.84 6.16
N VAL A 13 -0.25 1.87 7.00
CA VAL A 13 -1.02 1.94 8.25
C VAL A 13 -1.72 3.29 8.33
N PHE A 14 -3.02 3.24 8.55
CA PHE A 14 -3.81 4.42 8.87
C PHE A 14 -4.24 4.34 10.33
N ASP A 15 -4.14 5.45 11.05
CA ASP A 15 -4.57 5.51 12.44
C ASP A 15 -5.28 6.84 12.69
N ARG A 16 -5.91 6.97 13.84
CA ARG A 16 -6.55 8.21 14.30
C ARG A 16 -7.56 8.77 13.31
N TYR A 17 -8.22 7.89 12.56
CA TYR A 17 -9.18 8.34 11.57
C TYR A 17 -10.57 8.48 12.18
N VAL A 18 -11.40 9.29 11.52
CA VAL A 18 -12.81 9.43 11.84
C VAL A 18 -13.62 9.14 10.58
N THR A 19 -14.90 8.84 10.78
CA THR A 19 -15.76 8.56 9.64
C THR A 19 -16.01 9.80 8.82
N GLY A 20 -16.26 9.62 7.53
CA GLY A 20 -16.64 10.72 6.66
C GLY A 20 -15.50 11.54 6.14
N LYS A 21 -14.26 11.17 6.43
CA LYS A 21 -13.08 11.82 5.88
C LYS A 21 -12.28 10.85 5.03
N ALA A 22 -11.55 11.39 4.07
CA ALA A 22 -10.64 10.62 3.23
C ALA A 22 -9.22 10.82 3.72
N TYR A 23 -8.47 9.73 3.76
CA TYR A 23 -7.07 9.73 4.17
C TYR A 23 -6.24 9.15 3.05
N GLU A 24 -5.01 9.60 2.92
CA GLU A 24 -4.13 9.12 1.86
C GLU A 24 -2.77 8.78 2.41
N SER A 25 -2.17 7.77 1.81
CA SER A 25 -0.79 7.39 2.07
C SER A 25 -0.18 6.99 0.74
N SER A 26 1.13 7.02 0.65
CA SER A 26 1.82 6.69 -0.58
C SER A 26 2.81 5.57 -0.37
N PHE A 27 3.15 4.89 -1.45
CA PHE A 27 4.20 3.91 -1.46
C PHE A 27 4.90 3.94 -2.81
N GLU A 28 6.09 3.39 -2.86
CA GLU A 28 6.81 3.29 -4.11
C GLU A 28 7.27 1.85 -4.34
N ILE A 29 7.36 1.51 -5.60
CA ILE A 29 7.88 0.23 -6.06
C ILE A 29 9.16 0.53 -6.82
N ARG A 30 10.29 -0.01 -6.36
CA ARG A 30 11.58 0.25 -6.95
C ARG A 30 12.16 -1.00 -7.57
N ASN A 31 12.67 -0.88 -8.79
CA ASN A 31 13.36 -1.97 -9.46
C ASN A 31 14.79 -2.06 -8.90
N ILE A 32 15.08 -3.15 -8.22
CA ILE A 32 16.39 -3.36 -7.62
C ILE A 32 17.25 -4.33 -8.43
N SER A 33 16.79 -4.71 -9.62
CA SER A 33 17.55 -5.59 -10.51
C SER A 33 18.38 -4.75 -11.48
N LYS A 34 19.08 -5.44 -12.35
CA LYS A 34 19.91 -4.81 -13.39
C LYS A 34 19.23 -4.77 -14.74
N VAL A 35 17.97 -5.20 -14.81
CA VAL A 35 17.19 -5.28 -16.04
C VAL A 35 15.88 -4.55 -15.84
N ALA A 36 15.41 -3.86 -16.87
CA ALA A 36 14.11 -3.17 -16.79
C ALA A 36 12.99 -4.22 -16.67
N HIS A 37 12.00 -3.90 -15.84
CA HIS A 37 10.85 -4.77 -15.62
C HIS A 37 9.59 -3.95 -15.58
N GLN A 38 8.48 -4.57 -15.98
CA GLN A 38 7.17 -4.02 -15.80
C GLN A 38 6.68 -4.44 -14.43
N VAL A 39 6.30 -3.47 -13.59
CA VAL A 39 5.81 -3.70 -12.24
C VAL A 39 4.52 -2.92 -12.06
N ARG A 40 3.54 -3.53 -11.43
CA ARG A 40 2.27 -2.84 -11.18
C ARG A 40 1.65 -3.32 -9.89
N ALA A 41 0.81 -2.46 -9.32
CA ALA A 41 0.01 -2.80 -8.15
C ALA A 41 -1.42 -3.05 -8.59
N MET A 42 -2.02 -4.11 -8.06
CA MET A 42 -3.42 -4.45 -8.30
C MET A 42 -4.30 -3.73 -7.29
N PRO A 43 -5.55 -3.45 -7.64
CA PRO A 43 -6.45 -2.74 -6.73
C PRO A 43 -6.69 -3.50 -5.42
N PRO A 44 -7.04 -2.77 -4.34
CA PRO A 44 -7.42 -3.43 -3.09
C PRO A 44 -8.72 -4.22 -3.26
N ARG A 45 -9.02 -5.07 -2.28
CA ARG A 45 -10.18 -5.94 -2.34
C ARG A 45 -11.45 -5.29 -1.80
N THR A 46 -11.32 -4.41 -0.81
CA THR A 46 -12.49 -3.82 -0.17
C THR A 46 -12.77 -2.45 -0.75
N GLN A 47 -13.99 -1.97 -0.52
CA GLN A 47 -14.42 -0.68 -1.04
C GLN A 47 -13.89 0.50 -0.24
N TYR A 48 -13.31 0.25 0.95
CA TYR A 48 -12.85 1.32 1.83
C TYR A 48 -11.52 1.88 1.37
N PHE A 49 -10.78 1.12 0.59
CA PHE A 49 -9.48 1.54 0.06
C PHE A 49 -9.56 1.60 -1.45
N SER A 50 -8.87 2.59 -2.02
CA SER A 50 -8.75 2.71 -3.46
C SER A 50 -7.33 3.07 -3.82
N LEU A 51 -6.92 2.67 -5.01
CA LEU A 51 -5.55 2.84 -5.48
C LEU A 51 -5.54 3.81 -6.65
N SER A 52 -4.63 4.79 -6.60
CA SER A 52 -4.44 5.71 -7.71
C SER A 52 -3.78 4.99 -8.89
N LEU A 53 -3.78 5.65 -10.05
CA LEU A 53 -2.94 5.20 -11.15
C LEU A 53 -1.49 5.39 -10.76
N GLY A 54 -0.65 4.42 -11.14
CA GLY A 54 0.77 4.51 -10.84
C GLY A 54 1.43 5.62 -11.65
N GLN A 55 2.37 6.32 -11.02
CA GLN A 55 3.16 7.33 -11.69
C GLN A 55 4.55 6.76 -11.94
N TYR A 56 4.84 6.51 -13.18
CA TYR A 56 6.10 5.90 -13.61
C TYR A 56 7.01 6.96 -14.20
N PRO A 57 8.34 6.79 -14.08
CA PRO A 57 9.28 7.73 -14.65
C PRO A 57 9.00 7.93 -16.14
N LYS A 58 8.95 9.19 -16.56
CA LYS A 58 8.71 9.56 -17.97
C LYS A 58 7.42 8.98 -18.54
N GLY A 59 6.47 8.60 -17.67
CA GLY A 59 5.19 8.04 -18.12
C GLY A 59 5.29 6.67 -18.75
N GLN A 60 6.39 5.96 -18.58
CA GLN A 60 6.60 4.64 -19.18
C GLN A 60 6.14 3.55 -18.22
N SER A 61 5.61 2.46 -18.80
CA SER A 61 5.15 1.33 -17.98
C SER A 61 6.29 0.46 -17.48
N MET A 62 7.49 0.58 -18.07
CA MET A 62 8.66 -0.17 -17.65
C MET A 62 9.48 0.64 -16.66
N LEU A 63 9.97 -0.03 -15.63
CA LEU A 63 10.92 0.57 -14.69
C LEU A 63 12.33 0.12 -15.05
N ALA A 64 13.18 1.09 -15.31
CA ALA A 64 14.61 0.85 -15.49
C ALA A 64 15.22 0.53 -14.12
N PRO A 65 16.41 -0.11 -14.11
CA PRO A 65 17.10 -0.42 -12.85
C PRO A 65 17.27 0.83 -11.98
N GLY A 66 16.92 0.69 -10.71
CA GLY A 66 17.07 1.76 -9.75
C GLY A 66 15.96 2.78 -9.72
N LEU A 67 15.03 2.74 -10.67
CA LEU A 67 13.92 3.69 -10.71
C LEU A 67 12.71 3.17 -9.98
N SER A 68 11.80 4.09 -9.64
CA SER A 68 10.63 3.79 -8.82
C SER A 68 9.35 4.29 -9.47
N ALA A 69 8.27 3.56 -9.24
CA ALA A 69 6.90 4.01 -9.53
C ALA A 69 6.25 4.43 -8.23
N GLN A 70 5.42 5.47 -8.28
CA GLN A 70 4.73 6.02 -7.11
C GLN A 70 3.25 5.74 -7.21
N TYR A 71 2.67 5.35 -6.07
CA TYR A 71 1.23 5.10 -5.96
C TYR A 71 0.70 5.77 -4.71
N ASN A 72 -0.57 6.15 -4.75
CA ASN A 72 -1.29 6.63 -3.57
C ASN A 72 -2.42 5.68 -3.27
N ILE A 73 -2.63 5.41 -1.98
CA ILE A 73 -3.77 4.65 -1.52
C ILE A 73 -4.66 5.57 -0.70
N ARG A 74 -5.97 5.51 -0.95
CA ARG A 74 -6.95 6.36 -0.30
C ARG A 74 -7.85 5.50 0.56
N PHE A 75 -8.13 5.97 1.76
CA PHE A 75 -8.93 5.28 2.75
C PHE A 75 -10.09 6.15 3.17
N ILE A 76 -11.31 5.62 3.04
CA ILE A 76 -12.52 6.34 3.44
C ILE A 76 -13.31 5.42 4.36
N PRO A 77 -13.14 5.56 5.69
CA PRO A 77 -13.85 4.72 6.65
C PRO A 77 -15.31 5.13 6.79
N ASP A 78 -16.17 4.16 7.01
CA ASP A 78 -17.58 4.42 7.33
C ASP A 78 -17.91 4.08 8.77
N SER A 79 -16.94 3.67 9.55
CA SER A 79 -17.12 3.38 10.97
C SER A 79 -15.79 3.55 11.69
N LEU A 80 -15.81 3.39 13.00
CA LEU A 80 -14.59 3.52 13.81
C LEU A 80 -13.93 2.17 14.08
N CYS A 81 -14.30 1.15 13.34
CA CYS A 81 -13.68 -0.16 13.50
C CYS A 81 -12.31 -0.21 12.82
N SER A 82 -11.62 -1.33 12.99
CA SER A 82 -10.38 -1.59 12.27
C SER A 82 -10.69 -2.18 10.91
N TYR A 83 -9.81 -1.95 9.95
CA TYR A 83 -9.95 -2.44 8.58
C TYR A 83 -8.63 -3.09 8.17
N GLU A 84 -8.74 -4.09 7.30
CA GLU A 84 -7.59 -4.75 6.70
C GLU A 84 -7.83 -4.95 5.22
N ASP A 85 -6.78 -4.77 4.45
CA ASP A 85 -6.80 -5.03 3.03
C ASP A 85 -5.37 -5.36 2.61
N GLU A 86 -5.18 -5.58 1.33
CA GLU A 86 -3.85 -5.82 0.81
C GLU A 86 -3.82 -5.47 -0.66
N LEU A 87 -2.63 -5.13 -1.14
CA LEU A 87 -2.37 -4.88 -2.54
C LEU A 87 -1.43 -5.96 -3.05
N LEU A 88 -1.76 -6.56 -4.18
CA LEU A 88 -0.87 -7.49 -4.83
C LEU A 88 0.00 -6.71 -5.81
N ILE A 89 1.31 -6.84 -5.69
CA ILE A 89 2.26 -6.21 -6.57
C ILE A 89 2.89 -7.29 -7.43
N GLU A 90 2.82 -7.11 -8.75
CA GLU A 90 3.25 -8.09 -9.72
C GLU A 90 4.36 -7.53 -10.58
N CYS A 91 5.29 -8.41 -10.95
CA CYS A 91 6.37 -8.08 -11.85
C CYS A 91 6.29 -8.95 -13.11
N SER A 92 6.76 -8.42 -14.22
CA SER A 92 6.72 -9.13 -15.50
C SER A 92 7.54 -10.44 -15.51
N ASN A 93 8.45 -10.62 -14.54
CA ASN A 93 9.18 -11.89 -14.43
C ASN A 93 8.39 -12.94 -13.62
N GLY A 94 7.17 -12.63 -13.18
CA GLY A 94 6.36 -13.55 -12.40
C GLY A 94 6.47 -13.38 -10.90
N ALA A 95 7.39 -12.55 -10.41
CA ALA A 95 7.52 -12.30 -8.98
C ALA A 95 6.30 -11.53 -8.47
N GLN A 96 5.88 -11.84 -7.24
CA GLN A 96 4.74 -11.20 -6.61
C GLN A 96 5.06 -10.87 -5.17
N LEU A 97 4.46 -9.80 -4.68
CA LEU A 97 4.60 -9.37 -3.30
C LEU A 97 3.26 -8.81 -2.83
N VAL A 98 2.91 -9.10 -1.59
CA VAL A 98 1.69 -8.55 -0.98
C VAL A 98 2.10 -7.42 -0.07
N LEU A 99 1.44 -6.26 -0.25
CA LEU A 99 1.61 -5.09 0.59
C LEU A 99 0.39 -4.99 1.50
N PRO A 100 0.54 -5.26 2.80
CA PRO A 100 -0.60 -5.17 3.72
C PRO A 100 -1.03 -3.72 3.91
N VAL A 101 -2.34 -3.52 4.04
CA VAL A 101 -2.93 -2.21 4.33
C VAL A 101 -3.77 -2.37 5.57
N LEU A 102 -3.42 -1.65 6.63
CA LEU A 102 -4.07 -1.77 7.93
C LEU A 102 -4.62 -0.42 8.33
N ALA A 103 -5.81 -0.42 8.90
CA ALA A 103 -6.38 0.77 9.52
C ALA A 103 -6.77 0.41 10.94
N ARG A 104 -6.13 1.05 11.91
CA ARG A 104 -6.29 0.70 13.31
C ARG A 104 -6.47 1.94 14.15
N ARG A 105 -7.45 1.92 15.01
CA ARG A 105 -7.67 3.01 15.94
C ARG A 105 -6.69 2.91 17.09
N GLU A 106 -6.00 3.98 17.33
CA GLU A 106 -5.00 4.01 18.39
C GLU A 106 -5.58 3.77 19.77
N SER A 107 -6.82 4.18 19.96
CA SER A 107 -7.49 4.05 21.25
C SER A 107 -7.57 2.61 21.72
N THR A 108 -7.30 1.67 20.90
CA THR A 108 -7.34 0.27 21.28
C THR A 108 -6.34 -0.07 22.37
N LYS A 109 -5.42 0.77 22.56
CA LYS A 109 -4.58 0.45 23.69
C LYS A 109 -5.32 0.75 24.95
N LEU A 110 -5.75 0.79 24.80
CA LEU A 110 -6.02 0.96 25.65
C LEU A 110 -6.26 0.33 26.27
N ASN A 111 -6.39 0.33 25.84
CA ASN A 111 -6.56 0.11 26.37
C ASN A 111 -6.40 -0.39 27.07
N SER A 112 -6.29 -0.37 27.02
CA SER A 112 -6.13 -0.50 27.62
C SER A 112 -6.24 -0.63 28.47
N ILE A 113 -6.45 -0.48 28.59
CA ILE A 113 -6.61 -0.36 29.36
C ILE A 113 -6.97 -0.59 30.12
N VAL A 114 -7.29 -0.64 30.08
CA VAL A 114 -7.63 -0.55 30.66
C VAL A 114 -7.80 -0.90 31.39
N ALA A 115 -7.89 -0.88 31.42
CA ALA A 115 -8.07 -0.84 31.98
C ALA A 115 -8.22 -1.10 32.73
N PHE A 116 -8.45 -1.18 32.95
CA PHE A 116 -8.64 -0.97 33.44
C PHE A 116 -9.09 -1.16 34.08
N PHE A 117 -9.47 -1.45 34.30
CA PHE A 117 -9.93 -1.28 34.49
C PHE A 117 -10.17 -1.44 34.82
#